data_047e4ab5433f7b72def110d729c56dd3
#
_entry.id   047e4ab5433f7b72def110d729c56dd3
#
_cell.length_a   1.000
_cell.length_b   1.000
_cell.length_c   1.000
_cell.angle_alpha   90.00
_cell.angle_beta   90.00
_cell.angle_gamma   90.00
#
_symmetry.space_group_name_H-M   'P 1'
#
loop_
_entity.id
_entity.type
_entity.pdbx_description
1 polymer ?
#
loop_
_entity_poly.entity_id
_entity_poly.type
_entity_poly.pdbx_seq_one_letter_code
_entity_poly.pdbx_strand_id
1 'polypeptide(L)'
;MGEETKTSEKKQPKRPKMLTDARIKKEIAKLEPMFSGIDDEDKKNLVKSLIEEAAFLKIACLQCKAELKKEGLTAETVNASQKFIKAHPSAQIYEKYSRQYTQIIHTLIEYLPPKEKKNISRLASLREE
;
A
#
# COMPACT_ATOMS: atom_id res chain seq x y z
N MET A 1 -29.51 -26.79 -0.80
CA MET A 1 -28.89 -26.28 -1.48
C MET A 1 -28.05 -25.05 -1.30
N GLY A 2 -28.54 -23.86 -1.56
CA GLY A 2 -27.71 -22.68 -1.52
C GLY A 2 -27.07 -22.38 -0.16
N GLU A 3 -27.70 -22.82 0.90
CA GLU A 3 -27.19 -22.58 2.25
C GLU A 3 -25.86 -23.26 2.50
N GLU A 4 -25.67 -24.42 1.91
CA GLU A 4 -24.44 -25.19 2.12
C GLU A 4 -23.23 -24.46 1.59
N THR A 5 -23.37 -23.82 0.46
CA THR A 5 -22.29 -23.06 -0.15
C THR A 5 -21.89 -21.88 0.75
N LYS A 6 -22.88 -21.20 1.30
CA LYS A 6 -22.62 -20.06 2.18
C LYS A 6 -21.93 -20.50 3.48
N THR A 7 -22.32 -21.64 4.01
CA THR A 7 -21.69 -22.16 5.21
C THR A 7 -20.23 -22.48 4.98
N SER A 8 -19.93 -23.00 3.79
CA SER A 8 -18.57 -23.33 3.42
C SER A 8 -17.68 -22.09 3.40
N GLU A 9 -18.18 -21.00 2.86
CA GLU A 9 -17.44 -19.76 2.79
C GLU A 9 -17.16 -19.19 4.18
N LYS A 10 -18.09 -19.34 5.09
CA LYS A 10 -17.94 -18.81 6.45
C LYS A 10 -16.88 -19.50 7.24
N LYS A 11 -16.50 -20.70 6.87
CA LYS A 11 -15.48 -21.48 7.59
C LYS A 11 -14.07 -21.04 7.31
N GLN A 12 -13.85 -20.30 6.22
CA GLN A 12 -12.51 -19.83 5.91
C GLN A 12 -12.14 -18.65 6.81
N PRO A 13 -10.90 -18.63 7.32
CA PRO A 13 -10.47 -17.53 8.15
C PRO A 13 -10.46 -16.24 7.32
N LYS A 14 -11.03 -15.19 7.89
CA LYS A 14 -11.06 -13.91 7.22
C LYS A 14 -9.73 -13.23 7.35
N ARG A 15 -9.14 -12.92 6.21
CA ARG A 15 -7.92 -12.12 6.19
C ARG A 15 -8.31 -10.65 6.26
N PRO A 16 -7.47 -9.81 6.89
CA PRO A 16 -7.74 -8.38 6.88
C PRO A 16 -7.74 -7.90 5.43
N LYS A 17 -8.81 -7.24 5.04
CA LYS A 17 -8.93 -6.73 3.68
C LYS A 17 -8.83 -5.23 3.69
N MET A 18 -7.64 -4.74 3.40
CA MET A 18 -7.37 -3.31 3.41
C MET A 18 -7.24 -2.73 2.01
N LEU A 19 -6.88 -3.57 1.02
CA LEU A 19 -6.74 -3.12 -0.35
C LEU A 19 -8.11 -3.06 -1.01
N THR A 20 -8.78 -1.93 -0.85
CA THR A 20 -10.11 -1.70 -1.40
C THR A 20 -10.14 -0.37 -2.13
N ASP A 21 -11.06 -0.23 -3.08
CA ASP A 21 -11.21 1.03 -3.82
C ASP A 21 -11.51 2.20 -2.89
N ALA A 22 -12.31 1.95 -1.84
CA ALA A 22 -12.66 3.00 -0.90
C ALA A 22 -11.43 3.55 -0.18
N ARG A 23 -10.55 2.67 0.26
CA ARG A 23 -9.34 3.08 0.95
C ARG A 23 -8.35 3.77 0.02
N ILE A 24 -8.25 3.27 -1.22
CA ILE A 24 -7.41 3.89 -2.22
C ILE A 24 -7.88 5.31 -2.52
N LYS A 25 -9.18 5.50 -2.69
CA LYS A 25 -9.75 6.83 -2.92
C LYS A 25 -9.50 7.77 -1.75
N LYS A 26 -9.57 7.24 -0.55
CA LYS A 26 -9.31 8.02 0.65
C LYS A 26 -7.86 8.51 0.69
N GLU A 27 -6.95 7.64 0.30
CA GLU A 27 -5.53 7.99 0.25
C GLU A 27 -5.27 9.03 -0.84
N ILE A 28 -5.92 8.89 -2.00
CA ILE A 28 -5.83 9.88 -3.07
C ILE A 28 -6.29 11.24 -2.57
N ALA A 29 -7.40 11.25 -1.84
CA ALA A 29 -7.96 12.49 -1.30
C ALA A 29 -7.02 13.18 -0.31
N LYS A 30 -6.16 12.42 0.36
CA LYS A 30 -5.16 12.99 1.25
C LYS A 30 -4.00 13.63 0.48
N LEU A 31 -3.64 13.05 -0.65
CA LEU A 31 -2.48 13.50 -1.41
C LEU A 31 -2.79 14.66 -2.35
N GLU A 32 -3.97 14.65 -2.95
CA GLU A 32 -4.33 15.64 -3.97
C GLU A 32 -4.19 17.10 -3.51
N PRO A 33 -4.66 17.47 -2.31
CA PRO A 33 -4.57 18.88 -1.89
C PRO A 33 -3.14 19.42 -1.85
N MET A 34 -2.17 18.54 -1.60
CA MET A 34 -0.77 18.95 -1.51
C MET A 34 -0.23 19.44 -2.84
N PHE A 35 -0.86 19.06 -3.93
CA PHE A 35 -0.42 19.39 -5.29
C PHE A 35 -1.36 20.33 -6.01
N SER A 36 -2.22 21.02 -5.29
CA SER A 36 -3.23 21.89 -5.87
C SER A 36 -2.66 23.15 -6.52
N GLY A 37 -1.41 23.50 -6.21
CA GLY A 37 -0.78 24.68 -6.75
C GLY A 37 -0.12 24.53 -8.12
N ILE A 38 -0.24 23.36 -8.74
CA ILE A 38 0.35 23.12 -10.04
C ILE A 38 -0.55 23.72 -11.13
N ASP A 39 0.01 24.63 -11.94
CA ASP A 39 -0.75 25.31 -12.99
C ASP A 39 -0.71 24.61 -14.34
N ASP A 40 0.38 23.95 -14.64
CA ASP A 40 0.57 23.24 -15.91
C ASP A 40 -0.32 22.01 -15.99
N GLU A 41 -1.20 21.95 -16.99
CA GLU A 41 -2.12 20.83 -17.16
C GLU A 41 -1.41 19.50 -17.35
N ASP A 42 -0.33 19.48 -18.11
CA ASP A 42 0.42 18.25 -18.34
C ASP A 42 1.03 17.74 -17.04
N LYS A 43 1.58 18.65 -16.24
CA LYS A 43 2.13 18.28 -14.93
C LYS A 43 1.03 17.81 -14.00
N LYS A 44 -0.13 18.47 -14.02
CA LYS A 44 -1.27 18.03 -13.19
C LYS A 44 -1.68 16.63 -13.51
N ASN A 45 -1.78 16.30 -14.80
CA ASN A 45 -2.18 14.95 -15.21
C ASN A 45 -1.15 13.92 -14.81
N LEU A 46 0.12 14.24 -14.98
CA LEU A 46 1.20 13.35 -14.57
C LEU A 46 1.19 13.11 -13.07
N VAL A 47 1.07 14.19 -12.30
CA VAL A 47 1.02 14.11 -10.84
C VAL A 47 -0.20 13.31 -10.39
N LYS A 48 -1.34 13.51 -11.04
CA LYS A 48 -2.54 12.76 -10.72
C LYS A 48 -2.32 11.26 -10.89
N SER A 49 -1.68 10.86 -11.99
CA SER A 49 -1.37 9.45 -12.24
C SER A 49 -0.43 8.91 -11.18
N LEU A 50 0.58 9.68 -10.79
CA LEU A 50 1.52 9.27 -9.76
C LEU A 50 0.84 9.15 -8.40
N ILE A 51 -0.09 10.05 -8.09
CA ILE A 51 -0.86 9.99 -6.85
C ILE A 51 -1.70 8.72 -6.79
N GLU A 52 -2.37 8.39 -7.88
CA GLU A 52 -3.18 7.18 -7.94
C GLU A 52 -2.33 5.94 -7.71
N GLU A 53 -1.16 5.89 -8.33
CA GLU A 53 -0.25 4.76 -8.16
C GLU A 53 0.31 4.70 -6.73
N ALA A 54 0.69 5.86 -6.18
CA ALA A 54 1.18 5.93 -4.81
C ALA A 54 0.11 5.46 -3.82
N ALA A 55 -1.13 5.88 -4.03
CA ALA A 55 -2.23 5.48 -3.16
C ALA A 55 -2.44 3.97 -3.19
N PHE A 56 -2.45 3.38 -4.38
CA PHE A 56 -2.57 1.94 -4.53
C PHE A 56 -1.45 1.21 -3.78
N LEU A 57 -0.21 1.62 -4.00
CA LEU A 57 0.94 0.98 -3.37
C LEU A 57 0.90 1.14 -1.86
N LYS A 58 0.49 2.30 -1.37
CA LYS A 58 0.38 2.53 0.08
C LYS A 58 -0.61 1.55 0.72
N ILE A 59 -1.79 1.42 0.13
CA ILE A 59 -2.81 0.54 0.68
C ILE A 59 -2.40 -0.93 0.52
N ALA A 60 -1.77 -1.28 -0.61
CA ALA A 60 -1.26 -2.65 -0.79
C ALA A 60 -0.22 -3.00 0.28
N CYS A 61 0.67 -2.05 0.61
CA CYS A 61 1.64 -2.26 1.68
C CYS A 61 0.97 -2.44 3.03
N LEU A 62 -0.09 -1.69 3.31
CA LEU A 62 -0.85 -1.85 4.54
C LEU A 62 -1.50 -3.23 4.62
N GLN A 63 -2.02 -3.72 3.50
CA GLN A 63 -2.58 -5.06 3.41
C GLN A 63 -1.52 -6.11 3.74
N CYS A 64 -0.33 -5.99 3.13
CA CYS A 64 0.76 -6.91 3.40
C CYS A 64 1.17 -6.88 4.87
N LYS A 65 1.27 -5.68 5.44
CA LYS A 65 1.62 -5.55 6.86
C LYS A 65 0.60 -6.23 7.75
N ALA A 66 -0.68 -6.06 7.45
CA ALA A 66 -1.73 -6.68 8.25
C ALA A 66 -1.63 -8.20 8.19
N GLU A 67 -1.37 -8.74 7.01
CA GLU A 67 -1.21 -10.19 6.84
C GLU A 67 0.01 -10.70 7.56
N LEU A 68 1.12 -9.99 7.46
CA LEU A 68 2.35 -10.39 8.14
C LEU A 68 2.22 -10.34 9.65
N LYS A 69 1.53 -9.35 10.18
CA LYS A 69 1.29 -9.26 11.63
C LYS A 69 0.43 -10.41 12.12
N LYS A 70 -0.52 -10.85 11.31
CA LYS A 70 -1.42 -11.93 11.68
C LYS A 70 -0.78 -13.29 11.50
N GLU A 71 -0.09 -13.51 10.39
CA GLU A 71 0.40 -14.84 10.00
C GLU A 71 1.89 -15.05 10.22
N GLY A 72 2.65 -13.99 10.48
CA GLY A 72 4.09 -14.07 10.68
C GLY A 72 4.86 -13.94 9.39
N LEU A 73 6.18 -13.87 9.51
CA LEU A 73 7.07 -13.64 8.37
C LEU A 73 7.32 -14.88 7.53
N THR A 74 7.01 -16.06 8.07
CA THR A 74 7.21 -17.30 7.35
C THR A 74 5.89 -18.05 7.24
N ALA A 75 5.81 -18.89 6.24
CA ALA A 75 4.63 -19.72 6.02
C ALA A 75 5.07 -21.15 5.84
N GLU A 76 4.31 -22.07 6.42
CA GLU A 76 4.57 -23.48 6.28
C GLU A 76 3.83 -24.01 5.05
N THR A 77 4.56 -24.68 4.18
CA THR A 77 3.99 -25.30 3.00
C THR A 77 4.07 -26.80 3.14
N VAL A 78 2.94 -27.47 3.02
CA VAL A 78 2.88 -28.91 3.03
C VAL A 78 2.68 -29.41 1.61
N ASN A 79 3.60 -30.26 1.15
CA ASN A 79 3.52 -30.79 -0.21
C ASN A 79 3.83 -32.28 -0.14
N ALA A 80 2.81 -33.12 -0.42
CA ALA A 80 2.92 -34.57 -0.35
C ALA A 80 3.41 -35.00 1.04
N SER A 81 4.63 -35.49 1.12
CA SER A 81 5.18 -35.99 2.40
C SER A 81 6.16 -35.01 3.04
N GLN A 82 6.28 -33.79 2.48
CA GLN A 82 7.27 -32.83 2.95
C GLN A 82 6.63 -31.53 3.40
N LYS A 83 7.24 -30.96 4.43
CA LYS A 83 6.85 -29.64 4.92
C LYS A 83 8.00 -28.67 4.69
N PHE A 84 7.68 -27.50 4.20
CA PHE A 84 8.66 -26.46 3.98
C PHE A 84 8.27 -25.21 4.74
N ILE A 85 9.28 -24.53 5.28
CA ILE A 85 9.09 -23.21 5.85
C ILE A 85 9.78 -22.23 4.91
N LYS A 86 9.02 -21.28 4.39
CA LYS A 86 9.59 -20.26 3.53
C LYS A 86 8.99 -18.90 3.85
N ALA A 87 9.57 -17.85 3.29
CA ALA A 87 9.08 -16.51 3.51
C ALA A 87 7.61 -16.41 3.12
N HIS A 88 6.84 -15.70 3.92
CA HIS A 88 5.44 -15.45 3.59
C HIS A 88 5.39 -14.65 2.29
N PRO A 89 4.50 -14.99 1.35
CA PRO A 89 4.43 -14.26 0.08
C PRO A 89 4.26 -12.77 0.25
N SER A 90 3.53 -12.33 1.27
CA SER A 90 3.31 -10.91 1.52
C SER A 90 4.59 -10.18 1.91
N ALA A 91 5.59 -10.88 2.43
CA ALA A 91 6.87 -10.25 2.76
C ALA A 91 7.60 -9.82 1.49
N GLN A 92 7.59 -10.65 0.47
CA GLN A 92 8.22 -10.33 -0.81
C GLN A 92 7.47 -9.23 -1.53
N ILE A 93 6.15 -9.30 -1.52
CA ILE A 93 5.30 -8.28 -2.13
C ILE A 93 5.51 -6.93 -1.43
N TYR A 94 5.55 -6.95 -0.11
CA TYR A 94 5.76 -5.74 0.67
C TYR A 94 7.10 -5.09 0.33
N GLU A 95 8.17 -5.86 0.25
CA GLU A 95 9.49 -5.34 -0.08
C GLU A 95 9.47 -4.64 -1.44
N LYS A 96 8.89 -5.30 -2.43
CA LYS A 96 8.82 -4.75 -3.79
C LYS A 96 7.97 -3.49 -3.85
N TYR A 97 6.78 -3.54 -3.26
CA TYR A 97 5.84 -2.43 -3.32
C TYR A 97 6.28 -1.24 -2.48
N SER A 98 6.90 -1.49 -1.32
CA SER A 98 7.38 -0.38 -0.50
C SER A 98 8.53 0.36 -1.19
N ARG A 99 9.36 -0.36 -1.93
CA ARG A 99 10.42 0.25 -2.71
C ARG A 99 9.84 1.10 -3.84
N GLN A 100 8.86 0.57 -4.55
CA GLN A 100 8.18 1.32 -5.62
C GLN A 100 7.46 2.55 -5.06
N TYR A 101 6.81 2.39 -3.93
CA TYR A 101 6.13 3.50 -3.26
C TYR A 101 7.11 4.62 -2.92
N THR A 102 8.24 4.26 -2.34
CA THR A 102 9.28 5.23 -1.99
C THR A 102 9.75 6.00 -3.22
N GLN A 103 9.97 5.30 -4.34
CA GLN A 103 10.40 5.94 -5.58
C GLN A 103 9.36 6.93 -6.09
N ILE A 104 8.09 6.54 -6.06
CA ILE A 104 7.01 7.42 -6.52
C ILE A 104 6.88 8.65 -5.61
N ILE A 105 7.00 8.45 -4.30
CA ILE A 105 6.94 9.57 -3.34
C ILE A 105 8.10 10.53 -3.58
N HIS A 106 9.30 10.02 -3.83
CA HIS A 106 10.43 10.89 -4.17
C HIS A 106 10.16 11.72 -5.42
N THR A 107 9.57 11.11 -6.44
CA THR A 107 9.21 11.82 -7.66
C THR A 107 8.14 12.87 -7.37
N LEU A 108 7.14 12.53 -6.59
CA LEU A 108 6.07 13.47 -6.24
C LEU A 108 6.58 14.68 -5.47
N ILE A 109 7.55 14.45 -4.57
CA ILE A 109 8.12 15.54 -3.77
C ILE A 109 8.71 16.63 -4.68
N GLU A 110 9.26 16.24 -5.82
CA GLU A 110 9.83 17.19 -6.76
C GLU A 110 8.79 18.16 -7.33
N TYR A 111 7.53 17.78 -7.32
CA TYR A 111 6.44 18.62 -7.83
C TYR A 111 5.79 19.48 -6.76
N LEU A 112 6.23 19.35 -5.51
CA LEU A 112 5.67 20.13 -4.42
C LEU A 112 6.20 21.56 -4.44
N PRO A 113 5.36 22.54 -4.06
CA PRO A 113 5.88 23.90 -3.82
C PRO A 113 6.93 23.89 -2.72
N PRO A 114 7.90 24.81 -2.74
CA PRO A 114 8.97 24.82 -1.71
C PRO A 114 8.48 24.80 -0.27
N LYS A 115 7.37 25.45 -0.01
CA LYS A 115 6.78 25.48 1.33
C LYS A 115 6.34 24.09 1.79
N GLU A 116 5.71 23.34 0.89
CA GLU A 116 5.23 22.00 1.21
C GLU A 116 6.40 21.02 1.36
N LYS A 117 7.45 21.18 0.55
CA LYS A 117 8.65 20.36 0.68
C LYS A 117 9.27 20.48 2.05
N LYS A 118 9.33 21.70 2.59
CA LYS A 118 9.86 21.92 3.93
C LYS A 118 9.05 21.19 5.00
N ASN A 119 7.74 21.25 4.89
CA ASN A 119 6.87 20.60 5.86
C ASN A 119 7.06 19.10 5.88
N ILE A 120 7.16 18.49 4.70
CA ILE A 120 7.36 17.05 4.59
C ILE A 120 8.72 16.64 5.14
N SER A 121 9.77 17.40 4.84
CA SER A 121 11.10 17.12 5.36
C SER A 121 11.12 17.16 6.88
N ARG A 122 10.42 18.13 7.45
CA ARG A 122 10.33 18.27 8.89
C ARG A 122 9.63 17.07 9.54
N LEU A 123 8.53 16.63 8.93
CA LEU A 123 7.81 15.47 9.42
C LEU A 123 8.64 14.19 9.30
N ALA A 124 9.39 14.05 8.21
CA ALA A 124 10.26 12.90 8.02
C ALA A 124 11.35 12.86 9.08
N SER A 125 11.95 14.02 9.39
CA SER A 125 12.95 14.11 10.44
C SER A 125 12.41 13.67 11.80
N LEU A 126 11.19 14.09 12.12
CA LEU A 126 10.57 13.71 13.38
C LEU A 126 10.31 12.21 13.48
N ARG A 127 10.01 11.59 12.36
CA ARG A 127 9.77 10.15 12.35
C ARG A 127 11.02 9.32 12.61
N GLU A 128 12.15 9.81 12.17
CA GLU A 128 13.40 9.07 12.31
C GLU A 128 13.96 9.11 13.71
N GLU A 129 13.49 10.04 14.51
CA GLU A 129 13.89 10.13 15.92
C GLU A 129 13.07 9.14 16.75
#